data_883faee4d5e7d50648564dbbafd9a783
#
_entry.id   883faee4d5e7d50648564dbbafd9a783
#
_cell.length_a   1.000
_cell.length_b   1.000
_cell.length_c   1.000
_cell.angle_alpha   90.00
_cell.angle_beta   90.00
_cell.angle_gamma   90.00
#
_symmetry.space_group_name_H-M   'P 1'
#
loop_
_entity.id
_entity.type
_entity.pdbx_description
1 polymer ?
#
loop_
_entity_poly.entity_id
_entity_poly.type
_entity_poly.pdbx_seq_one_letter_code
_entity_poly.pdbx_strand_id
1 'polypeptide(L)'
;MTFAAIPLLQRSLPETFSDWLSPLLSDRYDPHLVPGNQKRGLLIGMGMTEKQGGSDVLSNTTRAEKSAEGFYHLIGHKWFFSVPQSDAHLVLAQAPAGLSCFFVPRLLPDGQRNGVHLERLKDKLGNRANASSEVEFFNACGWLVGEEGDGVRQILKMGGLTRFDCALGSHALMRRAYSVALYHALQRQAFGKNLVDQPIMRQVLGQMALRLEGQTAFLFRL
;
A
#
# COMPACT_ATOMS: atom_id res chain seq x y z
N MET A 1 -0.20 -2.64 -2.26
CA MET A 1 -0.89 -1.37 -2.54
C MET A 1 -1.88 -1.49 -3.68
N THR A 2 -1.47 -1.76 -4.93
CA THR A 2 -2.37 -1.82 -6.09
C THR A 2 -3.56 -2.75 -5.87
N PHE A 3 -3.33 -4.02 -5.50
CA PHE A 3 -4.39 -4.97 -5.17
C PHE A 3 -5.43 -4.40 -4.18
N ALA A 4 -4.94 -3.74 -3.13
CA ALA A 4 -5.80 -3.14 -2.11
C ALA A 4 -6.61 -1.93 -2.61
N ALA A 5 -6.14 -1.22 -3.64
CA ALA A 5 -6.84 -0.07 -4.23
C ALA A 5 -7.96 -0.50 -5.21
N ILE A 6 -7.85 -1.68 -5.82
CA ILE A 6 -8.77 -2.15 -6.87
C ILE A 6 -10.25 -2.09 -6.45
N PRO A 7 -10.68 -2.65 -5.29
CA PRO A 7 -12.10 -2.64 -4.94
C PRO A 7 -12.70 -1.24 -4.75
N LEU A 8 -11.87 -0.27 -4.33
CA LEU A 8 -12.28 1.13 -4.24
C LEU A 8 -12.39 1.75 -5.62
N LEU A 9 -11.36 1.59 -6.46
CA LEU A 9 -11.30 2.21 -7.78
C LEU A 9 -12.31 1.61 -8.77
N GLN A 10 -12.64 0.32 -8.66
CA GLN A 10 -13.72 -0.27 -9.46
C GLN A 10 -15.08 0.43 -9.26
N ARG A 11 -15.30 1.07 -8.10
CA ARG A 11 -16.56 1.74 -7.75
C ARG A 11 -16.49 3.25 -7.89
N SER A 12 -15.31 3.83 -7.81
CA SER A 12 -15.14 5.28 -7.62
C SER A 12 -13.95 5.84 -8.39
N LEU A 13 -13.48 5.15 -9.43
CA LEU A 13 -12.48 5.71 -10.34
C LEU A 13 -13.08 6.92 -11.05
N PRO A 14 -12.41 8.09 -11.04
CA PRO A 14 -12.91 9.27 -11.73
C PRO A 14 -13.11 9.00 -13.23
N GLU A 15 -14.18 9.51 -13.81
CA GLU A 15 -14.60 9.23 -15.20
C GLU A 15 -13.48 9.53 -16.21
N THR A 16 -12.72 10.59 -16.00
CA THR A 16 -11.53 10.97 -16.79
C THR A 16 -10.52 9.82 -16.96
N PHE A 17 -10.52 8.83 -16.06
CA PHE A 17 -9.60 7.69 -16.05
C PHE A 17 -10.31 6.36 -16.24
N SER A 18 -11.53 6.35 -16.79
CA SER A 18 -12.32 5.12 -16.99
C SER A 18 -11.60 4.06 -17.81
N ASP A 19 -10.75 4.46 -18.75
CA ASP A 19 -9.88 3.61 -19.56
C ASP A 19 -8.72 2.96 -18.78
N TRP A 20 -8.41 3.46 -17.57
CA TRP A 20 -7.39 2.86 -16.70
C TRP A 20 -7.87 1.59 -15.98
N LEU A 21 -9.17 1.31 -15.98
CA LEU A 21 -9.69 0.15 -15.25
C LEU A 21 -9.15 -1.17 -15.78
N SER A 22 -9.04 -1.32 -17.09
CA SER A 22 -8.51 -2.54 -17.72
C SER A 22 -7.04 -2.79 -17.35
N PRO A 23 -6.09 -1.86 -17.55
CA PRO A 23 -4.71 -2.05 -17.12
C PRO A 23 -4.53 -2.10 -15.60
N LEU A 24 -5.44 -1.53 -14.80
CA LEU A 24 -5.42 -1.65 -13.34
C LEU A 24 -5.72 -3.08 -12.87
N LEU A 25 -6.56 -3.82 -13.59
CA LEU A 25 -6.91 -5.21 -13.32
C LEU A 25 -5.94 -6.22 -13.94
N SER A 26 -4.97 -5.74 -14.70
CA SER A 26 -3.97 -6.59 -15.37
C SER A 26 -3.01 -7.25 -14.36
N ASP A 27 -2.58 -8.47 -14.66
CA ASP A 27 -1.50 -9.18 -13.96
C ASP A 27 -0.09 -8.83 -14.49
N ARG A 28 0.00 -7.89 -15.43
CA ARG A 28 1.26 -7.49 -16.08
C ARG A 28 1.87 -6.28 -15.39
N TYR A 29 3.21 -6.30 -15.28
CA TYR A 29 3.99 -5.14 -14.90
C TYR A 29 4.48 -4.39 -16.13
N ASP A 30 4.25 -3.08 -16.18
CA ASP A 30 4.73 -2.19 -17.24
C ASP A 30 5.60 -1.07 -16.64
N PRO A 31 6.93 -1.09 -16.86
CA PRO A 31 7.85 -0.13 -16.25
C PRO A 31 7.90 1.22 -16.98
N HIS A 32 7.28 1.36 -18.15
CA HIS A 32 7.40 2.58 -18.95
C HIS A 32 6.75 3.78 -18.26
N LEU A 33 7.37 4.93 -18.39
CA LEU A 33 6.83 6.20 -17.91
C LEU A 33 6.03 6.86 -19.04
N VAL A 34 4.81 6.40 -19.20
CA VAL A 34 3.83 6.92 -20.17
C VAL A 34 2.48 7.08 -19.45
N PRO A 35 1.52 7.86 -20.01
CA PRO A 35 0.17 7.94 -19.46
C PRO A 35 -0.47 6.56 -19.27
N GLY A 36 -1.28 6.41 -18.22
CA GLY A 36 -1.79 5.10 -17.82
C GLY A 36 -2.65 4.39 -18.86
N ASN A 37 -3.33 5.13 -19.72
CA ASN A 37 -4.10 4.57 -20.85
C ASN A 37 -3.22 3.94 -21.95
N GLN A 38 -1.91 4.20 -21.94
CA GLN A 38 -0.95 3.59 -22.86
C GLN A 38 -0.22 2.40 -22.25
N LYS A 39 -0.52 2.06 -20.98
CA LYS A 39 0.15 0.98 -20.24
C LYS A 39 -0.66 -0.32 -20.27
N ARG A 40 0.04 -1.44 -20.17
CA ARG A 40 -0.55 -2.78 -20.09
C ARG A 40 -0.84 -3.22 -18.66
N GLY A 41 -0.31 -2.50 -17.68
CA GLY A 41 -0.52 -2.73 -16.25
C GLY A 41 -0.16 -1.49 -15.45
N LEU A 42 -0.93 -1.19 -14.40
CA LEU A 42 -0.80 0.00 -13.57
C LEU A 42 -0.48 -0.33 -12.13
N LEU A 43 0.26 0.56 -11.49
CA LEU A 43 0.52 0.54 -10.06
C LEU A 43 -0.19 1.71 -9.37
N ILE A 44 -0.77 1.43 -8.20
CA ILE A 44 -1.38 2.44 -7.34
C ILE A 44 -0.66 2.49 -6.01
N GLY A 45 -0.25 3.69 -5.62
CA GLY A 45 0.32 3.99 -4.33
C GLY A 45 -0.67 4.68 -3.38
N MET A 46 -0.18 5.12 -2.21
CA MET A 46 -1.01 5.79 -1.20
C MET A 46 -0.20 6.80 -0.39
N GLY A 47 -0.82 7.95 -0.09
CA GLY A 47 -0.28 8.97 0.80
C GLY A 47 -1.34 9.50 1.76
N MET A 48 -1.27 9.08 3.05
CA MET A 48 -2.18 9.54 4.10
C MET A 48 -1.48 10.44 5.12
N THR A 49 -0.33 9.99 5.61
CA THR A 49 0.36 10.52 6.78
C THR A 49 1.19 11.75 6.44
N GLU A 50 1.08 12.79 7.24
CA GLU A 50 1.90 14.00 7.19
C GLU A 50 2.93 14.03 8.35
N LYS A 51 3.74 15.09 8.45
CA LYS A 51 4.82 15.21 9.46
C LYS A 51 4.32 15.13 10.91
N GLN A 52 3.09 15.56 11.21
CA GLN A 52 2.50 15.47 12.54
C GLN A 52 2.15 14.03 12.97
N GLY A 53 2.17 13.06 12.03
CA GLY A 53 1.90 11.65 12.27
C GLY A 53 0.60 11.16 11.66
N GLY A 54 0.37 9.84 11.71
CA GLY A 54 -0.78 9.17 11.10
C GLY A 54 -1.90 8.80 12.07
N SER A 55 -1.74 9.08 13.37
CA SER A 55 -2.75 8.73 14.39
C SER A 55 -3.99 9.61 14.31
N ASP A 56 -3.81 10.88 13.90
CA ASP A 56 -4.89 11.84 13.69
C ASP A 56 -4.78 12.44 12.29
N VAL A 57 -5.30 11.72 11.29
CA VAL A 57 -5.30 12.19 9.90
C VAL A 57 -6.27 13.35 9.65
N LEU A 58 -7.22 13.61 10.57
CA LEU A 58 -8.13 14.76 10.44
C LEU A 58 -7.38 16.08 10.59
N SER A 59 -6.24 16.08 11.29
CA SER A 59 -5.36 17.24 11.45
C SER A 59 -4.40 17.48 10.26
N ASN A 60 -4.53 16.72 9.18
CA ASN A 60 -3.75 16.94 7.96
C ASN A 60 -3.89 18.37 7.43
N THR A 61 -2.78 18.92 6.94
CA THR A 61 -2.68 20.31 6.45
C THR A 61 -2.63 20.42 4.92
N THR A 62 -2.36 19.33 4.20
CA THR A 62 -2.47 19.30 2.74
C THR A 62 -3.88 19.69 2.34
N ARG A 63 -4.00 20.69 1.48
CA ARG A 63 -5.28 21.23 1.01
C ARG A 63 -5.52 20.92 -0.45
N ALA A 64 -6.78 20.86 -0.82
CA ALA A 64 -7.26 20.68 -2.18
C ALA A 64 -8.20 21.83 -2.57
N GLU A 65 -7.82 22.59 -3.56
CA GLU A 65 -8.56 23.75 -4.07
C GLU A 65 -9.25 23.35 -5.37
N LYS A 66 -10.57 23.51 -5.44
CA LYS A 66 -11.36 23.10 -6.60
C LYS A 66 -11.06 23.96 -7.82
N SER A 67 -10.73 23.34 -8.94
CA SER A 67 -10.60 23.97 -10.25
C SER A 67 -11.98 24.14 -10.92
N ALA A 68 -12.09 25.08 -11.82
CA ALA A 68 -13.26 25.24 -12.71
C ALA A 68 -13.43 24.05 -13.68
N GLU A 69 -12.39 23.27 -13.93
CA GLU A 69 -12.34 22.15 -14.86
C GLU A 69 -12.73 20.81 -14.24
N GLY A 70 -13.18 20.80 -12.96
CA GLY A 70 -13.71 19.61 -12.30
C GLY A 70 -12.66 18.72 -11.60
N PHE A 71 -11.40 19.13 -11.55
CA PHE A 71 -10.37 18.54 -10.70
C PHE A 71 -9.97 19.48 -9.55
N TYR A 72 -8.99 19.09 -8.75
CA TYR A 72 -8.49 19.88 -7.61
C TYR A 72 -6.99 20.08 -7.72
N HIS A 73 -6.51 21.24 -7.28
CA HIS A 73 -5.11 21.52 -7.06
C HIS A 73 -4.73 21.18 -5.63
N LEU A 74 -3.83 20.20 -5.45
CA LEU A 74 -3.32 19.80 -4.15
C LEU A 74 -2.05 20.57 -3.84
N ILE A 75 -1.98 21.12 -2.61
CA ILE A 75 -0.84 21.87 -2.07
C ILE A 75 -0.54 21.35 -0.67
N GLY A 76 0.69 20.95 -0.41
CA GLY A 76 1.10 20.41 0.88
C GLY A 76 2.09 19.26 0.74
N HIS A 77 2.12 18.34 1.71
CA HIS A 77 3.12 17.28 1.76
C HIS A 77 2.55 15.96 2.28
N LYS A 78 3.29 14.86 2.01
CA LYS A 78 3.12 13.59 2.72
C LYS A 78 4.45 13.10 3.25
N TRP A 79 4.43 12.66 4.52
CA TRP A 79 5.59 12.16 5.23
C TRP A 79 5.90 10.69 4.91
N PHE A 80 4.86 9.89 4.62
CA PHE A 80 4.95 8.54 4.07
C PHE A 80 4.10 8.44 2.81
N PHE A 81 4.78 8.30 1.68
CA PHE A 81 4.18 8.14 0.36
C PHE A 81 4.62 6.79 -0.18
N SER A 82 3.72 5.83 -0.14
CA SER A 82 4.04 4.44 -0.44
C SER A 82 4.04 4.17 -1.94
N VAL A 83 5.08 3.47 -2.41
CA VAL A 83 5.29 3.10 -3.81
C VAL A 83 5.32 4.35 -4.71
N PRO A 84 6.28 5.26 -4.50
CA PRO A 84 6.31 6.56 -5.18
C PRO A 84 6.46 6.48 -6.71
N GLN A 85 6.93 5.34 -7.21
CA GLN A 85 7.02 5.06 -8.66
C GLN A 85 5.68 4.67 -9.30
N SER A 86 4.59 4.54 -8.52
CA SER A 86 3.27 4.20 -9.05
C SER A 86 2.75 5.19 -10.08
N ASP A 87 1.83 4.72 -10.92
CA ASP A 87 1.22 5.52 -11.99
C ASP A 87 0.22 6.53 -11.43
N ALA A 88 -0.43 6.20 -10.31
CA ALA A 88 -1.25 7.12 -9.53
C ALA A 88 -1.21 6.79 -8.05
N HIS A 89 -1.70 7.72 -7.23
CA HIS A 89 -1.77 7.58 -5.77
C HIS A 89 -3.15 7.98 -5.25
N LEU A 90 -3.61 7.28 -4.21
CA LEU A 90 -4.73 7.73 -3.39
C LEU A 90 -4.19 8.62 -2.27
N VAL A 91 -4.64 9.87 -2.23
CA VAL A 91 -4.10 10.91 -1.34
C VAL A 91 -5.24 11.53 -0.54
N LEU A 92 -5.03 11.76 0.77
CA LEU A 92 -5.93 12.57 1.60
C LEU A 92 -5.51 14.04 1.57
N ALA A 93 -6.47 14.93 1.33
CA ALA A 93 -6.29 16.38 1.44
C ALA A 93 -7.57 17.05 1.92
N GLN A 94 -7.44 18.21 2.59
CA GLN A 94 -8.56 19.04 3.04
C GLN A 94 -9.20 19.73 1.83
N ALA A 95 -10.46 19.41 1.55
CA ALA A 95 -11.32 20.09 0.59
C ALA A 95 -12.32 20.98 1.34
N PRO A 96 -13.13 21.82 0.67
CA PRO A 96 -14.11 22.69 1.34
C PRO A 96 -15.08 21.97 2.29
N ALA A 97 -15.53 20.76 1.95
CA ALA A 97 -16.42 19.97 2.82
C ALA A 97 -15.67 19.07 3.82
N GLY A 98 -14.33 19.12 3.87
CA GLY A 98 -13.50 18.37 4.82
C GLY A 98 -12.50 17.43 4.16
N LEU A 99 -11.89 16.57 4.98
CA LEU A 99 -10.84 15.66 4.53
C LEU A 99 -11.36 14.66 3.50
N SER A 100 -10.84 14.73 2.29
CA SER A 100 -11.32 14.04 1.09
C SER A 100 -10.22 13.15 0.48
N CYS A 101 -10.62 12.15 -0.30
CA CYS A 101 -9.70 11.26 -1.00
C CYS A 101 -9.58 11.65 -2.47
N PHE A 102 -8.35 11.73 -2.96
CA PHE A 102 -8.06 12.12 -4.34
C PHE A 102 -7.25 11.06 -5.06
N PHE A 103 -7.61 10.83 -6.33
CA PHE A 103 -6.81 10.10 -7.28
C PHE A 103 -5.82 11.08 -7.92
N VAL A 104 -4.53 10.89 -7.66
CA VAL A 104 -3.46 11.79 -8.11
C VAL A 104 -2.55 11.01 -9.06
N PRO A 105 -2.71 11.19 -10.39
CA PRO A 105 -1.87 10.52 -11.36
C PRO A 105 -0.46 11.11 -11.37
N ARG A 106 0.54 10.29 -11.69
CA ARG A 106 1.93 10.71 -11.84
C ARG A 106 2.16 11.52 -13.13
N LEU A 107 1.50 11.10 -14.21
CA LEU A 107 1.39 11.81 -15.46
C LEU A 107 -0.06 12.20 -15.69
N LEU A 108 -0.28 13.42 -16.14
CA LEU A 108 -1.59 13.90 -16.54
C LEU A 108 -2.05 13.24 -17.86
N PRO A 109 -3.35 13.31 -18.21
CA PRO A 109 -3.86 12.74 -19.46
C PRO A 109 -3.16 13.23 -20.73
N ASP A 110 -2.64 14.45 -20.72
CA ASP A 110 -1.85 15.04 -21.81
C ASP A 110 -0.38 14.59 -21.85
N GLY A 111 0.05 13.74 -20.91
CA GLY A 111 1.41 13.23 -20.78
C GLY A 111 2.38 14.11 -20.00
N GLN A 112 1.94 15.27 -19.52
CA GLN A 112 2.79 16.13 -18.69
C GLN A 112 2.96 15.52 -17.29
N ARG A 113 4.08 15.86 -16.64
CA ARG A 113 4.30 15.47 -15.24
C ARG A 113 3.37 16.26 -14.33
N ASN A 114 2.72 15.56 -13.42
CA ASN A 114 1.93 16.20 -12.37
C ASN A 114 2.83 16.85 -11.30
N GLY A 115 2.33 17.82 -10.58
CA GLY A 115 3.04 18.58 -9.55
C GLY A 115 3.34 17.78 -8.26
N VAL A 116 3.76 16.52 -8.39
CA VAL A 116 4.16 15.62 -7.29
C VAL A 116 5.68 15.51 -7.26
N HIS A 117 6.32 16.11 -6.26
CA HIS A 117 7.76 16.15 -6.11
C HIS A 117 8.22 15.18 -5.02
N LEU A 118 9.12 14.25 -5.40
CA LEU A 118 9.77 13.33 -4.49
C LEU A 118 10.96 14.02 -3.83
N GLU A 119 10.89 14.22 -2.51
CA GLU A 119 11.95 14.89 -1.76
C GLU A 119 13.07 13.91 -1.41
N ARG A 120 12.72 12.75 -0.85
CA ARG A 120 13.67 11.69 -0.53
C ARG A 120 12.99 10.34 -0.31
N LEU A 121 13.75 9.27 -0.44
CA LEU A 121 13.35 7.94 0.02
C LEU A 121 13.60 7.80 1.53
N LYS A 122 12.70 7.09 2.22
CA LYS A 122 12.87 6.77 3.65
C LYS A 122 13.99 5.76 3.86
N ASP A 123 14.89 6.05 4.80
CA ASP A 123 15.78 5.05 5.37
C ASP A 123 15.03 4.26 6.44
N LYS A 124 14.74 2.98 6.17
CA LYS A 124 13.88 2.13 7.00
C LYS A 124 14.69 0.97 7.59
N LEU A 125 14.32 0.53 8.80
CA LEU A 125 14.93 -0.65 9.44
C LEU A 125 14.64 -1.94 8.67
N GLY A 126 13.43 -2.06 8.09
CA GLY A 126 12.99 -3.23 7.33
C GLY A 126 12.10 -2.85 6.15
N ASN A 127 11.68 -3.85 5.39
CA ASN A 127 10.84 -3.69 4.19
C ASN A 127 11.43 -2.69 3.17
N ARG A 128 12.77 -2.73 3.00
CA ARG A 128 13.51 -1.77 2.16
C ARG A 128 13.20 -1.91 0.68
N ALA A 129 12.83 -3.12 0.25
CA ALA A 129 12.43 -3.37 -1.14
C ALA A 129 11.12 -2.66 -1.54
N ASN A 130 10.24 -2.34 -0.57
CA ASN A 130 9.07 -1.53 -0.78
C ASN A 130 9.41 -0.07 -0.55
N ALA A 131 9.57 0.70 -1.63
CA ALA A 131 9.93 2.11 -1.54
C ALA A 131 8.85 2.92 -0.81
N SER A 132 9.30 3.80 0.08
CA SER A 132 8.49 4.83 0.75
C SER A 132 9.23 6.15 0.67
N SER A 133 8.55 7.24 0.40
CA SER A 133 9.16 8.55 0.21
C SER A 133 8.46 9.63 1.01
N GLU A 134 9.11 10.79 1.08
CA GLU A 134 8.50 12.07 1.39
C GLU A 134 8.19 12.77 0.09
N VAL A 135 7.04 13.42 0.01
CA VAL A 135 6.63 14.16 -1.19
C VAL A 135 6.06 15.51 -0.84
N GLU A 136 6.20 16.45 -1.77
CA GLU A 136 5.52 17.74 -1.77
C GLU A 136 4.62 17.85 -3.00
N PHE A 137 3.48 18.50 -2.83
CA PHE A 137 2.51 18.79 -3.88
C PHE A 137 2.58 20.29 -4.22
N PHE A 138 2.94 20.58 -5.47
CA PHE A 138 2.97 21.93 -6.02
C PHE A 138 1.86 22.07 -7.07
N ASN A 139 0.65 22.45 -6.61
CA ASN A 139 -0.55 22.48 -7.45
C ASN A 139 -0.78 21.15 -8.21
N ALA A 140 -0.53 20.02 -7.54
CA ALA A 140 -0.72 18.72 -8.15
C ALA A 140 -2.20 18.49 -8.47
N CYS A 141 -2.50 18.12 -9.71
CA CYS A 141 -3.86 17.81 -10.13
C CYS A 141 -4.32 16.50 -9.50
N GLY A 142 -5.48 16.53 -8.85
CA GLY A 142 -6.13 15.39 -8.22
C GLY A 142 -7.64 15.37 -8.52
N TRP A 143 -8.17 14.17 -8.71
CA TRP A 143 -9.60 13.95 -8.95
C TRP A 143 -10.24 13.31 -7.73
N LEU A 144 -11.41 13.78 -7.34
CA LEU A 144 -12.13 13.31 -6.18
C LEU A 144 -12.50 11.81 -6.33
N VAL A 145 -12.27 11.03 -5.26
CA VAL A 145 -12.68 9.63 -5.15
C VAL A 145 -13.78 9.52 -4.10
N GLY A 146 -15.00 9.26 -4.54
CA GLY A 146 -16.18 9.30 -3.68
C GLY A 146 -16.68 10.74 -3.48
N GLU A 147 -17.04 11.10 -2.25
CA GLU A 147 -17.60 12.41 -1.92
C GLU A 147 -16.63 13.26 -1.09
N GLU A 148 -16.73 14.59 -1.19
CA GLU A 148 -15.98 15.49 -0.30
C GLU A 148 -16.34 15.24 1.16
N GLY A 149 -15.34 15.32 2.05
CA GLY A 149 -15.49 15.09 3.50
C GLY A 149 -15.51 13.61 3.89
N ASP A 150 -15.58 12.67 2.94
CA ASP A 150 -15.63 11.22 3.21
C ASP A 150 -14.28 10.50 2.98
N GLY A 151 -13.20 11.24 2.89
CA GLY A 151 -11.89 10.73 2.48
C GLY A 151 -11.36 9.61 3.36
N VAL A 152 -11.52 9.69 4.68
CA VAL A 152 -11.06 8.66 5.61
C VAL A 152 -11.79 7.34 5.35
N ARG A 153 -13.11 7.36 5.19
CA ARG A 153 -13.89 6.15 4.91
C ARG A 153 -13.50 5.52 3.57
N GLN A 154 -13.25 6.35 2.56
CA GLN A 154 -12.82 5.84 1.26
C GLN A 154 -11.44 5.16 1.34
N ILE A 155 -10.44 5.83 1.89
CA ILE A 155 -9.07 5.29 1.93
C ILE A 155 -8.93 4.09 2.89
N LEU A 156 -9.76 3.98 3.92
CA LEU A 156 -9.78 2.83 4.83
C LEU A 156 -10.26 1.54 4.16
N LYS A 157 -11.02 1.61 3.06
CA LYS A 157 -11.36 0.42 2.24
C LYS A 157 -10.08 -0.22 1.70
N MET A 158 -9.15 0.59 1.20
CA MET A 158 -7.81 0.14 0.83
C MET A 158 -6.99 -0.28 2.06
N GLY A 159 -7.08 0.49 3.15
CA GLY A 159 -6.36 0.24 4.40
C GLY A 159 -6.65 -1.14 5.02
N GLY A 160 -7.88 -1.62 4.95
CA GLY A 160 -8.27 -2.96 5.42
C GLY A 160 -7.49 -4.06 4.71
N LEU A 161 -7.43 -4.02 3.39
CA LEU A 161 -6.71 -5.01 2.59
C LEU A 161 -5.18 -4.92 2.78
N THR A 162 -4.62 -3.72 2.95
CA THR A 162 -3.18 -3.59 3.24
C THR A 162 -2.81 -4.13 4.62
N ARG A 163 -3.70 -4.04 5.61
CA ARG A 163 -3.51 -4.69 6.93
C ARG A 163 -3.55 -6.21 6.82
N PHE A 164 -4.45 -6.74 6.01
CA PHE A 164 -4.48 -8.18 5.72
C PHE A 164 -3.17 -8.63 5.06
N ASP A 165 -2.64 -7.90 4.08
CA ASP A 165 -1.33 -8.16 3.45
C ASP A 165 -0.19 -8.18 4.50
N CYS A 166 -0.20 -7.27 5.48
CA CYS A 166 0.79 -7.26 6.56
C CYS A 166 0.69 -8.52 7.45
N ALA A 167 -0.52 -8.96 7.78
CA ALA A 167 -0.74 -10.17 8.57
C ALA A 167 -0.27 -11.42 7.80
N LEU A 168 -0.61 -11.52 6.52
CA LEU A 168 -0.21 -12.60 5.64
C LEU A 168 1.33 -12.65 5.45
N GLY A 169 1.96 -11.49 5.25
CA GLY A 169 3.41 -11.38 5.13
C GLY A 169 4.14 -11.79 6.41
N SER A 170 3.64 -11.38 7.58
CA SER A 170 4.18 -11.78 8.87
C SER A 170 4.05 -13.30 9.10
N HIS A 171 2.91 -13.88 8.74
CA HIS A 171 2.69 -15.32 8.81
C HIS A 171 3.65 -16.08 7.88
N ALA A 172 3.87 -15.60 6.66
CA ALA A 172 4.80 -16.20 5.71
C ALA A 172 6.25 -16.23 6.25
N LEU A 173 6.69 -15.16 6.92
CA LEU A 173 8.00 -15.11 7.60
C LEU A 173 8.09 -16.11 8.74
N MET A 174 7.07 -16.23 9.58
CA MET A 174 7.02 -17.22 10.66
C MET A 174 7.08 -18.66 10.10
N ARG A 175 6.32 -18.94 9.04
CA ARG A 175 6.34 -20.24 8.36
C ARG A 175 7.74 -20.56 7.80
N ARG A 176 8.39 -19.58 7.18
CA ARG A 176 9.76 -19.75 6.68
C ARG A 176 10.75 -20.04 7.81
N ALA A 177 10.68 -19.29 8.90
CA ALA A 177 11.52 -19.49 10.09
C ALA A 177 11.34 -20.90 10.67
N TYR A 178 10.09 -21.35 10.82
CA TYR A 178 9.77 -22.70 11.29
C TYR A 178 10.35 -23.78 10.35
N SER A 179 10.19 -23.63 9.04
CA SER A 179 10.70 -24.58 8.05
C SER A 179 12.22 -24.72 8.14
N VAL A 180 12.94 -23.62 8.31
CA VAL A 180 14.41 -23.62 8.48
C VAL A 180 14.81 -24.26 9.81
N ALA A 181 14.10 -23.94 10.90
CA ALA A 181 14.36 -24.53 12.23
C ALA A 181 14.12 -26.06 12.22
N LEU A 182 13.01 -26.50 11.63
CA LEU A 182 12.68 -27.91 11.51
C LEU A 182 13.71 -28.65 10.67
N TYR A 183 14.09 -28.09 9.49
CA TYR A 183 15.13 -28.67 8.63
C TYR A 183 16.45 -28.84 9.39
N HIS A 184 16.90 -27.81 10.12
CA HIS A 184 18.10 -27.88 10.94
C HIS A 184 17.97 -28.97 12.02
N ALA A 185 16.87 -29.04 12.73
CA ALA A 185 16.65 -30.02 13.80
C ALA A 185 16.59 -31.48 13.29
N LEU A 186 16.20 -31.68 12.03
CA LEU A 186 16.20 -32.99 11.36
C LEU A 186 17.63 -33.46 10.97
N GLN A 187 18.57 -32.52 10.76
CA GLN A 187 19.93 -32.83 10.30
C GLN A 187 20.95 -32.81 11.46
N ARG A 188 20.81 -31.88 12.38
CA ARG A 188 21.75 -31.69 13.48
C ARG A 188 21.59 -32.76 14.54
N GLN A 189 22.72 -33.41 14.93
CA GLN A 189 22.80 -34.38 16.01
C GLN A 189 23.45 -33.80 17.27
N ALA A 190 22.95 -34.17 18.43
CA ALA A 190 23.52 -33.94 19.74
C ALA A 190 23.10 -35.08 20.69
N PHE A 191 23.99 -35.49 21.58
CA PHE A 191 23.75 -36.61 22.54
C PHE A 191 23.29 -37.90 21.86
N GLY A 192 23.86 -38.20 20.69
CA GLY A 192 23.58 -39.43 19.93
C GLY A 192 22.21 -39.50 19.21
N LYS A 193 21.48 -38.39 19.12
CA LYS A 193 20.16 -38.30 18.44
C LYS A 193 20.04 -37.02 17.64
N ASN A 194 19.17 -37.01 16.63
CA ASN A 194 18.80 -35.77 15.96
C ASN A 194 18.11 -34.81 16.94
N LEU A 195 18.28 -33.51 16.74
CA LEU A 195 17.66 -32.51 17.62
C LEU A 195 16.13 -32.65 17.69
N VAL A 196 15.49 -33.00 16.57
CA VAL A 196 14.04 -33.24 16.50
C VAL A 196 13.57 -34.35 17.44
N ASP A 197 14.45 -35.31 17.78
CA ASP A 197 14.15 -36.44 18.68
C ASP A 197 14.38 -36.12 20.15
N GLN A 198 14.95 -34.94 20.45
CA GLN A 198 15.10 -34.49 21.82
C GLN A 198 13.73 -33.99 22.35
N PRO A 199 13.31 -34.40 23.57
CA PRO A 199 11.96 -34.10 24.08
C PRO A 199 11.62 -32.62 24.10
N ILE A 200 12.55 -31.78 24.58
CA ILE A 200 12.32 -30.32 24.65
C ILE A 200 12.22 -29.72 23.24
N MET A 201 13.09 -30.11 22.31
CA MET A 201 13.05 -29.61 20.93
C MET A 201 11.74 -30.01 20.24
N ARG A 202 11.30 -31.26 20.42
CA ARG A 202 10.02 -31.75 19.90
C ARG A 202 8.84 -30.93 20.42
N GLN A 203 8.86 -30.60 21.72
CA GLN A 203 7.81 -29.77 22.32
C GLN A 203 7.79 -28.36 21.72
N VAL A 204 8.96 -27.71 21.59
CA VAL A 204 9.06 -26.35 21.01
C VAL A 204 8.61 -26.33 19.55
N LEU A 205 9.12 -27.25 18.73
CA LEU A 205 8.72 -27.35 17.32
C LEU A 205 7.24 -27.68 17.16
N GLY A 206 6.69 -28.56 18.02
CA GLY A 206 5.26 -28.88 18.04
C GLY A 206 4.38 -27.67 18.35
N GLN A 207 4.77 -26.87 19.35
CA GLN A 207 4.05 -25.62 19.67
C GLN A 207 4.12 -24.60 18.52
N MET A 208 5.28 -24.47 17.87
CA MET A 208 5.43 -23.59 16.70
C MET A 208 4.53 -24.06 15.54
N ALA A 209 4.51 -25.36 15.25
CA ALA A 209 3.66 -25.95 14.21
C ALA A 209 2.18 -25.68 14.48
N LEU A 210 1.71 -25.96 15.70
CA LEU A 210 0.32 -25.77 16.08
C LEU A 210 -0.14 -24.31 15.93
N ARG A 211 0.72 -23.35 16.33
CA ARG A 211 0.43 -21.91 16.16
C ARG A 211 0.34 -21.54 14.69
N LEU A 212 1.25 -22.04 13.86
CA LEU A 212 1.25 -21.76 12.42
C LEU A 212 0.01 -22.31 11.73
N GLU A 213 -0.39 -23.54 12.02
CA GLU A 213 -1.59 -24.14 11.42
C GLU A 213 -2.86 -23.37 11.85
N GLY A 214 -2.99 -23.02 13.14
CA GLY A 214 -4.10 -22.21 13.62
C GLY A 214 -4.16 -20.83 12.95
N GLN A 215 -3.02 -20.16 12.79
CA GLN A 215 -2.94 -18.86 12.10
C GLN A 215 -3.24 -18.98 10.61
N THR A 216 -2.78 -20.03 9.94
CA THR A 216 -3.12 -20.31 8.53
C THR A 216 -4.63 -20.41 8.38
N ALA A 217 -5.28 -21.27 9.20
CA ALA A 217 -6.72 -21.45 9.15
C ALA A 217 -7.49 -20.15 9.40
N PHE A 218 -7.02 -19.30 10.34
CA PHE A 218 -7.63 -18.01 10.64
C PHE A 218 -7.50 -17.03 9.47
N LEU A 219 -6.29 -16.87 8.92
CA LEU A 219 -6.02 -15.91 7.82
C LEU A 219 -6.83 -16.21 6.56
N PHE A 220 -7.04 -17.48 6.23
CA PHE A 220 -7.83 -17.87 5.05
C PHE A 220 -9.33 -17.94 5.29
N ARG A 221 -9.80 -17.51 6.47
CA ARG A 221 -11.23 -17.32 6.79
C ARG A 221 -11.66 -15.85 6.85
N LEU A 222 -10.71 -14.91 6.84
CA LEU A 222 -10.96 -13.48 6.78
C LEU A 222 -11.30 -13.06 5.35
#